data_302575a6d659dfcb4a96c643f64661b7
#
_entry.id   302575a6d659dfcb4a96c643f64661b7
#
_cell.length_a   1.000
_cell.length_b   1.000
_cell.length_c   1.000
_cell.angle_alpha   90.00
_cell.angle_beta   90.00
_cell.angle_gamma   90.00
#
_symmetry.space_group_name_H-M   'P 1'
#
loop_
_entity.id
_entity.type
_entity.pdbx_description
1 polymer ?
#
loop_
_entity_poly.entity_id
_entity_poly.type
_entity_poly.pdbx_seq_one_letter_code
_entity_poly.pdbx_strand_id
1 'polypeptide(L)'
;MKIINSFGKVYLNNLSFKECPKNINKNRAYILSGENNNILTKTGSNNWMGAICKNELDKSIEEHKWKIKIKSIYTMVGVAPIDFDINSSDYSTCGWYLYCFNSGLYSGPPFNYGNHKTNLSKVKNEAVAVMNIKKRTLKFIINNEDKGDSYTNIPIDKPLFPAICLAHENDFVEIYDI
;
A
#
# COMPACT_ATOMS: atom_id res chain seq x y z
N MET A 1 -19.35 8.80 -5.98
CA MET A 1 -19.65 10.24 -6.19
C MET A 1 -18.31 10.98 -6.12
N LYS A 2 -17.91 11.69 -7.19
CA LYS A 2 -16.68 12.50 -7.16
C LYS A 2 -17.02 13.85 -6.49
N ILE A 3 -16.39 14.16 -5.37
CA ILE A 3 -16.50 15.48 -4.75
C ILE A 3 -15.32 16.31 -5.22
N ILE A 4 -15.59 17.36 -5.96
CA ILE A 4 -14.58 18.35 -6.38
C ILE A 4 -14.60 19.47 -5.35
N ASN A 5 -13.48 19.70 -4.67
CA ASN A 5 -13.37 20.86 -3.80
C ASN A 5 -12.99 22.12 -4.61
N SER A 6 -13.07 23.29 -3.97
CA SER A 6 -12.77 24.61 -4.54
C SER A 6 -11.36 24.78 -5.13
N PHE A 7 -10.48 23.77 -5.02
CA PHE A 7 -9.11 23.76 -5.53
C PHE A 7 -8.91 22.75 -6.67
N GLY A 8 -9.98 22.15 -7.20
CA GLY A 8 -9.89 21.20 -8.33
C GLY A 8 -9.22 19.86 -7.99
N LYS A 9 -8.96 19.56 -6.72
CA LYS A 9 -8.46 18.24 -6.31
C LYS A 9 -9.63 17.25 -6.27
N VAL A 10 -9.52 16.22 -7.11
CA VAL A 10 -10.42 15.06 -7.04
C VAL A 10 -9.88 14.15 -5.97
N TYR A 11 -10.60 14.01 -4.86
CA TYR A 11 -10.29 12.98 -3.87
C TYR A 11 -10.93 11.67 -4.32
N LEU A 12 -10.16 10.58 -4.26
CA LEU A 12 -10.70 9.23 -4.34
C LEU A 12 -11.55 9.00 -3.08
N ASN A 13 -12.81 9.47 -3.10
CA ASN A 13 -13.70 9.19 -1.99
C ASN A 13 -13.81 7.68 -1.82
N ASN A 14 -13.40 7.20 -0.65
CA ASN A 14 -13.56 5.84 -0.15
C ASN A 14 -12.54 4.83 -0.70
N LEU A 15 -11.26 4.96 -0.32
CA LEU A 15 -10.35 3.84 -0.44
C LEU A 15 -10.90 2.65 0.34
N SER A 16 -11.10 1.55 -0.37
CA SER A 16 -11.56 0.28 0.19
C SER A 16 -10.69 -0.84 -0.34
N PHE A 17 -10.49 -1.89 0.47
CA PHE A 17 -9.77 -3.07 0.04
C PHE A 17 -10.66 -3.98 -0.82
N LYS A 18 -10.05 -4.73 -1.73
CA LYS A 18 -10.71 -5.84 -2.42
C LYS A 18 -11.09 -6.92 -1.41
N GLU A 19 -12.21 -7.57 -1.66
CA GLU A 19 -12.62 -8.73 -0.87
C GLU A 19 -11.59 -9.85 -0.92
N CYS A 20 -11.48 -10.58 0.19
CA CYS A 20 -10.62 -11.75 0.27
C CYS A 20 -11.09 -12.81 -0.73
N PRO A 21 -10.23 -13.29 -1.63
CA PRO A 21 -10.61 -14.31 -2.59
C PRO A 21 -11.10 -15.59 -1.92
N LYS A 22 -12.16 -16.21 -2.46
CA LYS A 22 -12.72 -17.47 -1.91
C LYS A 22 -11.72 -18.63 -1.89
N ASN A 23 -10.77 -18.63 -2.82
CA ASN A 23 -9.75 -19.68 -2.95
C ASN A 23 -8.41 -19.32 -2.31
N ILE A 24 -8.39 -18.36 -1.40
CA ILE A 24 -7.15 -17.96 -0.74
C ILE A 24 -6.65 -19.07 0.19
N ASN A 25 -5.33 -19.21 0.30
CA ASN A 25 -4.72 -20.04 1.32
C ASN A 25 -5.16 -19.53 2.71
N LYS A 26 -5.70 -20.41 3.56
CA LYS A 26 -6.20 -20.06 4.90
C LYS A 26 -5.20 -19.26 5.74
N ASN A 27 -3.90 -19.52 5.57
CA ASN A 27 -2.84 -18.79 6.28
C ASN A 27 -2.68 -17.34 5.83
N ARG A 28 -3.37 -16.94 4.74
CA ARG A 28 -3.35 -15.60 4.16
C ARG A 28 -4.70 -14.93 4.14
N ALA A 29 -5.69 -15.54 4.80
CA ALA A 29 -7.03 -15.00 4.87
C ALA A 29 -7.07 -13.67 5.63
N TYR A 30 -8.00 -12.82 5.25
CA TYR A 30 -8.30 -11.56 5.92
C TYR A 30 -9.79 -11.27 5.86
N ILE A 31 -10.24 -10.42 6.74
CA ILE A 31 -11.59 -9.87 6.77
C ILE A 31 -11.53 -8.36 6.60
N LEU A 32 -12.59 -7.81 6.03
CA LEU A 32 -12.76 -6.39 5.86
C LEU A 32 -13.80 -5.87 6.85
N SER A 33 -13.58 -4.66 7.34
CA SER A 33 -14.49 -3.93 8.21
C SER A 33 -14.33 -2.42 7.99
N GLY A 34 -14.99 -1.62 8.84
CA GLY A 34 -15.07 -0.17 8.65
C GLY A 34 -16.21 0.22 7.71
N GLU A 35 -16.48 1.52 7.64
CA GLU A 35 -17.65 2.05 6.93
C GLU A 35 -17.67 1.68 5.44
N ASN A 36 -16.49 1.61 4.81
CA ASN A 36 -16.33 1.33 3.38
C ASN A 36 -15.36 0.17 3.10
N ASN A 37 -15.24 -0.80 4.00
CA ASN A 37 -14.21 -1.84 3.90
C ASN A 37 -12.78 -1.27 3.84
N ASN A 38 -12.56 -0.18 4.55
CA ASN A 38 -11.26 0.49 4.65
C ASN A 38 -10.36 -0.07 5.75
N ILE A 39 -10.86 -0.99 6.56
CA ILE A 39 -10.10 -1.72 7.58
C ILE A 39 -9.91 -3.14 7.09
N LEU A 40 -8.66 -3.59 7.05
CA LEU A 40 -8.27 -4.95 6.70
C LEU A 40 -7.61 -5.59 7.90
N THR A 41 -8.14 -6.73 8.35
CA THR A 41 -7.60 -7.51 9.47
C THR A 41 -7.21 -8.89 8.98
N LYS A 42 -5.95 -9.27 9.22
CA LYS A 42 -5.45 -10.59 8.88
C LYS A 42 -6.00 -11.63 9.86
N THR A 43 -6.57 -12.72 9.32
CA THR A 43 -7.14 -13.83 10.13
C THR A 43 -6.37 -15.14 9.97
N GLY A 44 -5.48 -15.22 9.00
CA GLY A 44 -4.62 -16.40 8.80
C GLY A 44 -3.42 -16.39 9.72
N SER A 45 -2.75 -17.53 9.83
CA SER A 45 -1.54 -17.71 10.65
C SER A 45 -0.38 -16.83 10.21
N ASN A 46 0.76 -16.90 10.92
CA ASN A 46 1.94 -16.05 10.74
C ASN A 46 2.68 -16.29 9.41
N ASN A 47 2.00 -15.98 8.30
CA ASN A 47 2.58 -15.93 6.96
C ASN A 47 2.22 -14.58 6.35
N TRP A 48 3.13 -14.00 5.63
CA TRP A 48 2.83 -12.78 4.91
C TRP A 48 1.62 -12.97 3.98
N MET A 49 0.77 -11.99 3.95
CA MET A 49 -0.32 -11.85 3.00
C MET A 49 -0.32 -10.45 2.40
N GLY A 50 -0.67 -10.33 1.15
CA GLY A 50 -0.85 -9.05 0.50
C GLY A 50 -2.32 -8.78 0.18
N ALA A 51 -2.67 -7.51 0.13
CA ALA A 51 -3.97 -7.04 -0.35
C ALA A 51 -3.81 -5.74 -1.12
N ILE A 52 -4.70 -5.51 -2.08
CA ILE A 52 -4.77 -4.27 -2.84
C ILE A 52 -6.12 -3.60 -2.64
N CYS A 53 -6.16 -2.29 -2.84
CA CYS A 53 -7.42 -1.55 -2.86
C CYS A 53 -8.27 -1.94 -4.07
N LYS A 54 -9.57 -1.67 -3.98
CA LYS A 54 -10.55 -1.97 -5.03
C LYS A 54 -10.37 -1.09 -6.27
N ASN A 55 -10.03 0.17 -6.06
CA ASN A 55 -9.90 1.15 -7.13
C ASN A 55 -8.43 1.36 -7.50
N GLU A 56 -8.17 1.37 -8.80
CA GLU A 56 -6.87 1.76 -9.34
C GLU A 56 -6.58 3.25 -9.13
N LEU A 57 -5.31 3.61 -9.14
CA LEU A 57 -4.88 5.00 -9.18
C LEU A 57 -5.20 5.59 -10.56
N ASP A 58 -6.07 6.59 -10.60
CA ASP A 58 -6.52 7.24 -11.83
C ASP A 58 -5.35 7.95 -12.52
N LYS A 59 -4.97 7.49 -13.71
CA LYS A 59 -3.84 8.04 -14.47
C LYS A 59 -4.05 9.49 -14.92
N SER A 60 -5.27 10.00 -14.89
CA SER A 60 -5.57 11.42 -15.20
C SER A 60 -5.26 12.35 -14.02
N ILE A 61 -5.07 11.81 -12.83
CA ILE A 61 -4.72 12.56 -11.62
C ILE A 61 -3.21 12.51 -11.44
N GLU A 62 -2.57 13.68 -11.37
CA GLU A 62 -1.12 13.75 -11.28
C GLU A 62 -0.57 13.14 -10.00
N GLU A 63 -1.21 13.40 -8.86
CA GLU A 63 -0.75 12.96 -7.55
C GLU A 63 -1.88 12.33 -6.74
N HIS A 64 -1.64 11.13 -6.24
CA HIS A 64 -2.49 10.42 -5.30
C HIS A 64 -1.82 10.37 -3.94
N LYS A 65 -2.61 10.57 -2.89
CA LYS A 65 -2.11 10.60 -1.53
C LYS A 65 -3.07 9.87 -0.61
N TRP A 66 -2.54 8.92 0.18
CA TRP A 66 -3.35 8.20 1.15
C TRP A 66 -2.56 7.95 2.43
N LYS A 67 -3.31 7.89 3.52
CA LYS A 67 -2.81 7.60 4.86
C LYS A 67 -3.15 6.16 5.22
N ILE A 68 -2.21 5.48 5.84
CA ILE A 68 -2.37 4.14 6.40
C ILE A 68 -2.08 4.21 7.89
N LYS A 69 -3.07 3.88 8.73
CA LYS A 69 -2.83 3.58 10.13
C LYS A 69 -2.51 2.10 10.28
N ILE A 70 -1.47 1.80 11.06
CA ILE A 70 -0.98 0.45 11.28
C ILE A 70 -1.06 0.08 12.76
N LYS A 71 -1.45 -1.17 13.05
CA LYS A 71 -1.35 -1.74 14.40
C LYS A 71 0.03 -2.32 14.65
N SER A 72 0.59 -2.98 13.65
CA SER A 72 1.86 -3.69 13.77
C SER A 72 2.90 -3.10 12.83
N ILE A 73 4.12 -2.98 13.33
CA ILE A 73 5.28 -2.57 12.51
C ILE A 73 5.68 -3.64 11.48
N TYR A 74 5.21 -4.88 11.63
CA TYR A 74 5.41 -5.96 10.64
C TYR A 74 4.41 -5.82 9.48
N THR A 75 4.33 -4.61 8.95
CA THR A 75 3.45 -4.20 7.86
C THR A 75 4.30 -3.60 6.74
N MET A 76 3.95 -3.91 5.49
CA MET A 76 4.45 -3.18 4.33
C MET A 76 3.33 -2.35 3.73
N VAL A 77 3.65 -1.15 3.27
CA VAL A 77 2.71 -0.21 2.65
C VAL A 77 3.28 0.30 1.32
N GLY A 78 2.45 0.43 0.30
CA GLY A 78 2.94 0.86 -1.01
C GLY A 78 1.93 0.76 -2.13
N VAL A 79 2.40 0.40 -3.32
CA VAL A 79 1.58 0.16 -4.52
C VAL A 79 1.92 -1.17 -5.18
N ALA A 80 0.94 -1.78 -5.82
CA ALA A 80 1.12 -3.00 -6.60
C ALA A 80 0.30 -2.95 -7.90
N PRO A 81 0.74 -3.65 -8.96
CA PRO A 81 -0.02 -3.78 -10.20
C PRO A 81 -1.21 -4.74 -10.06
N ILE A 82 -2.09 -4.74 -11.06
CA ILE A 82 -3.32 -5.56 -11.07
C ILE A 82 -3.06 -7.08 -10.99
N ASP A 83 -1.96 -7.53 -11.53
CA ASP A 83 -1.53 -8.92 -11.55
C ASP A 83 -0.79 -9.37 -10.27
N PHE A 84 -0.94 -8.58 -9.21
CA PHE A 84 -0.49 -8.94 -7.88
C PHE A 84 -1.10 -10.28 -7.44
N ASP A 85 -0.23 -11.29 -7.24
CA ASP A 85 -0.65 -12.60 -6.75
C ASP A 85 -0.72 -12.63 -5.23
N ILE A 86 -1.93 -12.49 -4.71
CA ILE A 86 -2.21 -12.54 -3.27
C ILE A 86 -1.83 -13.90 -2.63
N ASN A 87 -1.75 -14.97 -3.42
CA ASN A 87 -1.34 -16.29 -2.95
C ASN A 87 0.17 -16.51 -3.00
N SER A 88 0.93 -15.61 -3.64
CA SER A 88 2.39 -15.69 -3.64
C SER A 88 2.95 -15.56 -2.23
N SER A 89 3.94 -16.38 -1.90
CA SER A 89 4.74 -16.20 -0.69
C SER A 89 5.70 -15.02 -0.81
N ASP A 90 5.92 -14.57 -2.01
CA ASP A 90 6.89 -13.56 -2.36
C ASP A 90 6.20 -12.29 -2.88
N TYR A 91 5.50 -11.60 -1.97
CA TYR A 91 4.82 -10.33 -2.24
C TYR A 91 5.81 -9.21 -2.55
N SER A 92 7.08 -9.33 -2.13
CA SER A 92 8.12 -8.37 -2.48
C SER A 92 8.46 -8.38 -3.97
N THR A 93 8.04 -9.42 -4.71
CA THR A 93 8.22 -9.50 -6.16
C THR A 93 7.16 -8.76 -6.97
N CYS A 94 6.11 -8.22 -6.33
CA CYS A 94 4.91 -7.77 -7.03
C CYS A 94 4.53 -6.31 -6.73
N GLY A 95 5.44 -5.46 -6.28
CA GLY A 95 5.09 -4.08 -5.99
C GLY A 95 6.24 -3.25 -5.45
N TRP A 96 5.94 -2.08 -4.94
CA TRP A 96 6.89 -1.12 -4.37
C TRP A 96 6.44 -0.76 -2.97
N TYR A 97 7.20 -1.18 -1.96
CA TYR A 97 6.76 -1.13 -0.56
C TYR A 97 7.78 -0.48 0.36
N LEU A 98 7.27 0.18 1.38
CA LEU A 98 7.99 0.55 2.59
C LEU A 98 7.68 -0.50 3.66
N TYR A 99 8.70 -1.11 4.25
CA TYR A 99 8.56 -1.99 5.40
C TYR A 99 8.63 -1.17 6.70
N CYS A 100 7.54 -1.15 7.44
CA CYS A 100 7.39 -0.26 8.59
C CYS A 100 8.32 -0.58 9.76
N PHE A 101 8.78 -1.83 9.87
CA PHE A 101 9.69 -2.30 10.93
C PHE A 101 11.06 -1.61 10.91
N ASN A 102 11.65 -1.47 9.73
CA ASN A 102 13.02 -0.99 9.57
C ASN A 102 13.14 0.17 8.58
N SER A 103 12.00 0.65 8.05
CA SER A 103 11.93 1.66 6.97
C SER A 103 12.69 1.25 5.71
N GLY A 104 12.86 -0.04 5.49
CA GLY A 104 13.46 -0.60 4.28
C GLY A 104 12.51 -0.50 3.08
N LEU A 105 13.07 -0.34 1.89
CA LEU A 105 12.34 -0.37 0.63
C LEU A 105 12.43 -1.76 0.01
N TYR A 106 11.28 -2.29 -0.40
CA TYR A 106 11.15 -3.60 -1.03
C TYR A 106 10.40 -3.48 -2.34
N SER A 107 10.98 -4.00 -3.43
CA SER A 107 10.35 -3.98 -4.74
C SER A 107 10.54 -5.31 -5.47
N GLY A 108 9.55 -5.67 -6.30
CA GLY A 108 9.60 -6.84 -7.14
C GLY A 108 10.48 -6.69 -8.39
N PRO A 109 10.61 -7.77 -9.20
CA PRO A 109 11.32 -7.70 -10.47
C PRO A 109 10.75 -6.59 -11.39
N PRO A 110 11.57 -5.95 -12.20
CA PRO A 110 12.98 -6.25 -12.46
C PRO A 110 13.97 -5.66 -11.44
N PHE A 111 13.47 -5.17 -10.33
CA PHE A 111 14.25 -4.49 -9.33
C PHE A 111 14.84 -5.52 -8.37
N ASN A 112 16.15 -5.58 -8.27
CA ASN A 112 16.84 -6.44 -7.32
C ASN A 112 16.43 -6.06 -5.90
N TYR A 113 16.29 -7.06 -5.04
CA TYR A 113 16.19 -6.94 -3.58
C TYR A 113 17.29 -6.02 -3.05
N GLY A 114 17.09 -4.75 -3.16
CA GLY A 114 17.94 -3.78 -2.49
C GLY A 114 17.26 -3.46 -1.16
N ASN A 115 17.83 -3.92 -0.05
CA ASN A 115 17.63 -3.29 1.24
C ASN A 115 18.17 -1.86 1.14
N HIS A 116 17.49 -1.02 0.40
CA HIS A 116 17.79 0.40 0.40
C HIS A 116 17.33 0.91 1.76
N LYS A 117 18.27 1.03 2.68
CA LYS A 117 18.03 1.72 3.94
C LYS A 117 17.64 3.15 3.58
N THR A 118 16.42 3.49 3.88
CA THR A 118 16.01 4.88 3.81
C THR A 118 16.53 5.61 5.06
N ASN A 119 16.71 6.91 4.95
CA ASN A 119 16.94 7.76 6.12
C ASN A 119 15.62 8.09 6.85
N LEU A 120 14.56 7.34 6.58
CA LEU A 120 13.26 7.51 7.22
C LEU A 120 13.29 6.96 8.63
N SER A 121 12.60 7.64 9.52
CA SER A 121 12.36 7.17 10.88
C SER A 121 11.48 5.92 10.87
N LYS A 122 11.56 5.08 11.90
CA LYS A 122 10.62 3.95 12.07
C LYS A 122 9.19 4.43 12.08
N VAL A 123 8.32 3.75 11.34
CA VAL A 123 6.89 4.01 11.38
C VAL A 123 6.36 3.63 12.77
N LYS A 124 5.71 4.56 13.45
CA LYS A 124 5.11 4.31 14.78
C LYS A 124 3.70 3.76 14.63
N ASN A 125 2.79 4.59 14.11
CA ASN A 125 1.37 4.27 14.03
C ASN A 125 0.78 4.52 12.64
N GLU A 126 1.40 5.38 11.85
CA GLU A 126 0.88 5.75 10.54
C GLU A 126 1.98 6.09 9.55
N ALA A 127 1.68 5.87 8.29
CA ALA A 127 2.47 6.30 7.15
C ALA A 127 1.56 6.97 6.12
N VAL A 128 2.08 7.94 5.40
CA VAL A 128 1.43 8.52 4.22
C VAL A 128 2.22 8.11 3.00
N ALA A 129 1.54 7.53 2.02
CA ALA A 129 2.11 7.24 0.72
C ALA A 129 1.63 8.28 -0.30
N VAL A 130 2.54 8.71 -1.16
CA VAL A 130 2.28 9.70 -2.21
C VAL A 130 2.81 9.16 -3.53
N MET A 131 1.91 8.83 -4.47
CA MET A 131 2.25 8.41 -5.82
C MET A 131 2.05 9.57 -6.79
N ASN A 132 3.12 9.99 -7.43
CA ASN A 132 3.04 10.94 -8.54
C ASN A 132 3.07 10.15 -9.86
N ILE A 133 1.94 10.13 -10.56
CA ILE A 133 1.77 9.38 -11.81
C ILE A 133 2.64 9.99 -12.93
N LYS A 134 2.65 11.30 -13.05
CA LYS A 134 3.40 12.00 -14.11
C LYS A 134 4.91 11.84 -13.96
N LYS A 135 5.41 11.97 -12.74
CA LYS A 135 6.84 11.77 -12.42
C LYS A 135 7.21 10.31 -12.28
N ARG A 136 6.24 9.41 -12.15
CA ARG A 136 6.42 7.97 -11.91
C ARG A 136 7.23 7.70 -10.65
N THR A 137 6.90 8.44 -9.56
CA THR A 137 7.60 8.35 -8.28
C THR A 137 6.64 7.99 -7.15
N LEU A 138 7.16 7.25 -6.18
CA LEU A 138 6.46 6.96 -4.92
C LEU A 138 7.33 7.41 -3.77
N LYS A 139 6.76 8.18 -2.87
CA LYS A 139 7.41 8.59 -1.62
C LYS A 139 6.55 8.27 -0.41
N PHE A 140 7.19 8.26 0.74
CA PHE A 140 6.53 8.04 2.03
C PHE A 140 6.84 9.18 2.97
N ILE A 141 5.80 9.66 3.67
CA ILE A 141 5.91 10.64 4.73
C ILE A 141 5.65 9.91 6.04
N ILE A 142 6.61 9.93 6.95
CA ILE A 142 6.58 9.19 8.21
C ILE A 142 6.86 10.15 9.34
N ASN A 143 5.99 10.17 10.37
CA ASN A 143 6.12 11.10 11.51
C ASN A 143 6.24 12.56 11.04
N ASN A 144 5.51 12.96 10.00
CA ASN A 144 5.59 14.27 9.34
C ASN A 144 6.95 14.58 8.65
N GLU A 145 7.83 13.58 8.49
CA GLU A 145 9.09 13.72 7.77
C GLU A 145 8.95 13.26 6.32
N ASP A 146 9.17 14.14 5.37
CA ASP A 146 9.30 13.87 3.94
C ASP A 146 10.78 13.84 3.56
N LYS A 147 11.29 12.69 3.15
CA LYS A 147 12.69 12.51 2.74
C LYS A 147 12.86 12.43 1.21
N GLY A 148 11.82 12.82 0.47
CA GLY A 148 11.80 12.78 -0.98
C GLY A 148 11.36 11.42 -1.56
N ASP A 149 11.60 11.26 -2.87
CA ASP A 149 11.17 10.08 -3.62
C ASP A 149 11.92 8.83 -3.17
N SER A 150 11.16 7.83 -2.72
CA SER A 150 11.69 6.53 -2.31
C SER A 150 11.87 5.61 -3.52
N TYR A 151 11.01 5.74 -4.50
CA TYR A 151 11.07 5.03 -5.78
C TYR A 151 10.90 5.98 -6.94
N THR A 152 11.64 5.70 -8.02
CA THR A 152 11.56 6.43 -9.29
C THR A 152 11.35 5.44 -10.44
N ASN A 153 10.87 5.94 -11.58
CA ASN A 153 10.65 5.14 -12.78
C ASN A 153 9.68 3.96 -12.58
N ILE A 154 8.70 4.10 -11.68
CA ILE A 154 7.65 3.09 -11.50
C ILE A 154 6.92 2.90 -12.84
N PRO A 155 6.80 1.66 -13.35
CA PRO A 155 6.01 1.39 -14.55
C PRO A 155 4.55 1.72 -14.30
N ILE A 156 3.94 2.47 -15.23
CA ILE A 156 2.51 2.85 -15.20
C ILE A 156 1.74 2.31 -16.40
N ASP A 157 2.31 1.41 -17.15
CA ASP A 157 1.67 0.69 -18.25
C ASP A 157 0.51 -0.17 -17.75
N LYS A 158 0.68 -0.83 -16.60
CA LYS A 158 -0.39 -1.55 -15.90
C LYS A 158 -1.12 -0.65 -14.90
N PRO A 159 -2.40 -0.95 -14.58
CA PRO A 159 -3.08 -0.33 -13.47
C PRO A 159 -2.35 -0.57 -12.13
N LEU A 160 -2.17 0.50 -11.36
CA LEU A 160 -1.57 0.45 -10.03
C LEU A 160 -2.63 0.67 -8.96
N PHE A 161 -2.48 -0.01 -7.84
CA PHE A 161 -3.39 0.04 -6.70
C PHE A 161 -2.62 0.33 -5.42
N PRO A 162 -3.16 1.11 -4.47
CA PRO A 162 -2.67 1.10 -3.11
C PRO A 162 -2.64 -0.33 -2.57
N ALA A 163 -1.53 -0.72 -1.96
CA ALA A 163 -1.28 -2.11 -1.55
C ALA A 163 -0.65 -2.16 -0.17
N ILE A 164 -0.93 -3.24 0.54
CA ILE A 164 -0.36 -3.53 1.85
C ILE A 164 0.01 -5.00 1.96
N CYS A 165 0.96 -5.31 2.86
CA CYS A 165 1.22 -6.67 3.28
C CYS A 165 1.24 -6.74 4.82
N LEU A 166 0.63 -7.79 5.39
CA LEU A 166 0.59 -8.06 6.82
C LEU A 166 1.23 -9.41 7.14
N ALA A 167 1.99 -9.48 8.25
CA ALA A 167 2.71 -10.69 8.63
C ALA A 167 1.96 -11.56 9.63
N HIS A 168 1.37 -10.98 10.67
CA HIS A 168 0.87 -11.74 11.82
C HIS A 168 -0.65 -11.76 11.88
N GLU A 169 -1.20 -12.82 12.45
CA GLU A 169 -2.62 -12.93 12.77
C GLU A 169 -3.06 -11.78 13.69
N ASN A 170 -4.25 -11.24 13.41
CA ASN A 170 -4.82 -10.07 14.08
C ASN A 170 -4.07 -8.74 13.85
N ASP A 171 -3.08 -8.70 12.96
CA ASP A 171 -2.58 -7.42 12.44
C ASP A 171 -3.68 -6.76 11.61
N PHE A 172 -3.82 -5.45 11.77
CA PHE A 172 -4.75 -4.70 10.93
C PHE A 172 -4.16 -3.38 10.45
N VAL A 173 -4.72 -2.91 9.37
CA VAL A 173 -4.48 -1.57 8.83
C VAL A 173 -5.81 -0.90 8.52
N GLU A 174 -5.80 0.41 8.62
CA GLU A 174 -6.91 1.25 8.19
C GLU A 174 -6.37 2.26 7.16
N ILE A 175 -7.03 2.36 5.99
CA ILE A 175 -6.60 3.22 4.88
C ILE A 175 -7.58 4.38 4.68
N TYR A 176 -7.02 5.55 4.41
CA TYR A 176 -7.77 6.78 4.18
C TYR A 176 -7.22 7.53 2.99
N ASP A 177 -8.11 8.13 2.26
CA ASP A 177 -7.82 9.15 1.26
C ASP A 177 -7.59 10.51 1.92
N ILE A 178 -6.59 11.30 1.49
CA ILE A 178 -6.25 12.61 2.10
C ILE A 178 -5.85 13.66 1.08
#